data_72287a3d6a80cac3d037e2852dc90311
#
_entry.id   72287a3d6a80cac3d037e2852dc90311
#
_cell.length_a   1.000
_cell.length_b   1.000
_cell.length_c   1.000
_cell.angle_alpha   90.00
_cell.angle_beta   90.00
_cell.angle_gamma   90.00
#
_symmetry.space_group_name_H-M   'P 1'
#
loop_
_entity.id
_entity.type
_entity.pdbx_description
1 polymer ?
#
loop_
_entity_poly.entity_id
_entity_poly.type
_entity_poly.pdbx_seq_one_letter_code
_entity_poly.pdbx_strand_id
1 'polypeptide(L)'
;MTSSRMNFDAVVVGSGACGGWAAKQLTEAGLRVLVLEAGRSESADKMLWTWHRLRQKVLRYRTETDERRKERQPIQSTTFAWPFHPHAFVDDVDNPYTTPDEQPFTWIRARQVGGRTSVKAHGRQFYRLSDFNFKAGSRDGHGPDWPLSLADLAPHYETVERWMGIRGNADGLDTLPDSVFTESIPMTPAEQRLKDAVERRWPERRVVVRRTASAPVTLPAALKTGRLTLRTHAVASQVLYDEKTGRATGVAYVDAETGKTYEAHGRIVVLAAGTIESTRLLLHSRSSAFPDGLANTSGQLGRNLMDHTYLLGLEARMNLPAEHQRAEQSWAYIPQFRNVSESAHDFARGYGVQVFTFGDQCHFVPFGEMVPSGDNRVTLSTTVKDRWGIPAAHIDCKHSDNDVKMSRDAVATCQEMMKEAGFTVEKVNDTLSTPGMAIHEVGTARMGSDRKTSVLNPYNQSWDVPNLFVTDGSCFVSQGPQNPTLTMMALTVRACDYMVGELKSGRL
;
A
#
# COMPACT_ATOMS: atom_id res chain seq x y z
N MET A 1 -39.50 10.50 -9.30
CA MET A 1 -39.29 9.05 -9.11
C MET A 1 -38.49 8.87 -7.84
N THR A 2 -39.12 8.42 -6.79
CA THR A 2 -38.48 8.17 -5.49
C THR A 2 -37.53 6.99 -5.62
N SER A 3 -36.22 7.27 -5.74
CA SER A 3 -35.16 6.29 -5.56
C SER A 3 -35.37 5.62 -4.19
N SER A 4 -35.65 4.33 -4.17
CA SER A 4 -35.67 3.56 -2.93
C SER A 4 -34.29 3.69 -2.30
N ARG A 5 -34.16 4.48 -1.20
CA ARG A 5 -32.94 4.58 -0.43
C ARG A 5 -32.61 3.18 0.10
N MET A 6 -31.71 2.47 -0.58
CA MET A 6 -31.14 1.27 0.00
C MET A 6 -30.22 1.71 1.15
N ASN A 7 -30.68 1.57 2.38
CA ASN A 7 -29.88 1.88 3.55
C ASN A 7 -29.00 0.67 3.89
N PHE A 8 -27.70 0.85 3.76
CA PHE A 8 -26.69 -0.10 4.25
C PHE A 8 -26.27 0.25 5.68
N ASP A 9 -25.75 -0.72 6.40
CA ASP A 9 -25.13 -0.47 7.69
C ASP A 9 -23.75 0.18 7.50
N ALA A 10 -23.02 -0.21 6.43
CA ALA A 10 -21.76 0.41 6.06
C ALA A 10 -21.61 0.57 4.54
N VAL A 11 -20.98 1.68 4.11
CA VAL A 11 -20.49 1.92 2.76
C VAL A 11 -18.97 1.92 2.79
N VAL A 12 -18.34 1.01 2.04
CA VAL A 12 -16.88 0.88 1.90
C VAL A 12 -16.47 1.37 0.51
N VAL A 13 -15.50 2.26 0.44
CA VAL A 13 -14.97 2.79 -0.83
C VAL A 13 -13.64 2.10 -1.15
N GLY A 14 -13.62 1.36 -2.25
CA GLY A 14 -12.50 0.52 -2.69
C GLY A 14 -12.65 -0.93 -2.26
N SER A 15 -12.22 -1.84 -3.12
CA SER A 15 -12.31 -3.30 -2.94
C SER A 15 -10.95 -3.98 -2.82
N GLY A 16 -9.88 -3.20 -2.67
CA GLY A 16 -8.50 -3.67 -2.51
C GLY A 16 -8.27 -4.44 -1.20
N ALA A 17 -7.02 -4.57 -0.79
CA ALA A 17 -6.65 -5.30 0.43
C ALA A 17 -7.48 -4.87 1.65
N CYS A 18 -7.49 -3.57 1.95
CA CYS A 18 -8.21 -3.03 3.11
C CYS A 18 -9.73 -3.11 2.93
N GLY A 19 -10.26 -2.67 1.79
CA GLY A 19 -11.72 -2.70 1.56
C GLY A 19 -12.28 -4.13 1.53
N GLY A 20 -11.53 -5.08 1.01
CA GLY A 20 -11.90 -6.50 1.06
C GLY A 20 -11.94 -7.05 2.49
N TRP A 21 -10.99 -6.65 3.34
CA TRP A 21 -11.02 -7.00 4.78
C TRP A 21 -12.17 -6.31 5.50
N ALA A 22 -12.40 -5.02 5.25
CA ALA A 22 -13.55 -4.32 5.84
C ALA A 22 -14.88 -4.99 5.45
N ALA A 23 -15.06 -5.31 4.17
CA ALA A 23 -16.25 -6.03 3.69
C ALA A 23 -16.43 -7.38 4.41
N LYS A 24 -15.35 -8.18 4.53
CA LYS A 24 -15.39 -9.48 5.22
C LYS A 24 -15.77 -9.33 6.69
N GLN A 25 -15.02 -8.53 7.44
CA GLN A 25 -15.25 -8.37 8.89
C GLN A 25 -16.64 -7.84 9.21
N LEU A 26 -17.10 -6.81 8.51
CA LEU A 26 -18.39 -6.19 8.77
C LEU A 26 -19.58 -7.12 8.36
N THR A 27 -19.45 -7.83 7.23
CA THR A 27 -20.53 -8.76 6.81
C THR A 27 -20.60 -10.02 7.69
N GLU A 28 -19.46 -10.54 8.14
CA GLU A 28 -19.41 -11.64 9.11
C GLU A 28 -19.94 -11.22 10.49
N ALA A 29 -19.82 -9.95 10.86
CA ALA A 29 -20.45 -9.39 12.06
C ALA A 29 -21.96 -9.13 11.90
N GLY A 30 -22.54 -9.46 10.74
CA GLY A 30 -23.99 -9.39 10.47
C GLY A 30 -24.47 -8.11 9.80
N LEU A 31 -23.57 -7.18 9.43
CA LEU A 31 -23.91 -5.90 8.81
C LEU A 31 -24.17 -6.05 7.30
N ARG A 32 -25.11 -5.24 6.77
CA ARG A 32 -25.32 -5.08 5.33
C ARG A 32 -24.30 -4.07 4.79
N VAL A 33 -23.41 -4.51 3.93
CA VAL A 33 -22.29 -3.72 3.43
C VAL A 33 -22.44 -3.48 1.94
N LEU A 34 -22.26 -2.22 1.50
CA LEU A 34 -22.05 -1.87 0.11
C LEU A 34 -20.56 -1.57 -0.10
N VAL A 35 -19.94 -2.22 -1.06
CA VAL A 35 -18.59 -1.85 -1.54
C VAL A 35 -18.73 -1.14 -2.88
N LEU A 36 -18.21 0.08 -2.98
CA LEU A 36 -18.07 0.85 -4.20
C LEU A 36 -16.66 0.63 -4.76
N GLU A 37 -16.56 0.05 -5.95
CA GLU A 37 -15.30 -0.20 -6.66
C GLU A 37 -15.30 0.55 -7.99
N ALA A 38 -14.30 1.40 -8.19
CA ALA A 38 -14.20 2.20 -9.42
C ALA A 38 -13.88 1.38 -10.67
N GLY A 39 -13.23 0.23 -10.47
CA GLY A 39 -12.82 -0.66 -11.55
C GLY A 39 -13.86 -1.72 -11.89
N ARG A 40 -13.47 -2.57 -12.82
CA ARG A 40 -14.30 -3.66 -13.35
C ARG A 40 -14.14 -4.96 -12.55
N SER A 41 -15.00 -5.93 -12.84
CA SER A 41 -14.91 -7.28 -12.25
C SER A 41 -13.77 -8.10 -12.86
N GLU A 42 -13.06 -8.84 -12.01
CA GLU A 42 -11.96 -9.75 -12.39
C GLU A 42 -12.39 -10.89 -13.36
N SER A 43 -13.67 -11.25 -13.41
CA SER A 43 -14.17 -12.30 -14.30
C SER A 43 -13.99 -11.95 -15.79
N ALA A 44 -14.14 -10.67 -16.15
CA ALA A 44 -13.84 -10.18 -17.49
C ALA A 44 -12.34 -10.28 -17.82
N ASP A 45 -11.47 -10.10 -16.83
CA ASP A 45 -10.01 -10.14 -17.00
C ASP A 45 -9.45 -11.53 -17.18
N LYS A 46 -10.03 -12.57 -16.57
CA LYS A 46 -9.55 -13.96 -16.76
C LYS A 46 -9.67 -14.40 -18.21
N MET A 47 -10.75 -14.05 -18.87
CA MET A 47 -10.94 -14.36 -20.29
C MET A 47 -9.98 -13.56 -21.17
N LEU A 48 -9.86 -12.24 -20.93
CA LEU A 48 -8.94 -11.36 -21.66
C LEU A 48 -7.48 -11.76 -21.44
N TRP A 49 -7.10 -12.16 -20.22
CA TRP A 49 -5.75 -12.60 -19.89
C TRP A 49 -5.38 -13.92 -20.58
N THR A 50 -6.30 -14.89 -20.65
CA THR A 50 -6.07 -16.15 -21.34
C THR A 50 -5.85 -15.89 -22.84
N TRP A 51 -6.63 -15.01 -23.46
CA TRP A 51 -6.46 -14.59 -24.83
C TRP A 51 -5.15 -13.82 -25.06
N HIS A 52 -4.79 -12.92 -24.15
CA HIS A 52 -3.54 -12.13 -24.24
C HIS A 52 -2.30 -13.05 -24.14
N ARG A 53 -2.27 -14.00 -23.21
CA ARG A 53 -1.18 -14.99 -23.10
C ARG A 53 -1.10 -15.91 -24.31
N LEU A 54 -2.23 -16.37 -24.81
CA LEU A 54 -2.25 -17.22 -26.02
C LEU A 54 -1.71 -16.41 -27.21
N ARG A 55 -2.10 -15.17 -27.35
CA ARG A 55 -1.66 -14.26 -28.40
C ARG A 55 -0.18 -13.92 -28.30
N GLN A 56 0.36 -13.63 -27.10
CA GLN A 56 1.81 -13.42 -26.90
C GLN A 56 2.64 -14.67 -27.20
N LYS A 57 2.15 -15.87 -26.84
CA LYS A 57 2.81 -17.13 -27.18
C LYS A 57 2.80 -17.45 -28.67
N VAL A 58 1.69 -17.16 -29.34
CA VAL A 58 1.47 -17.53 -30.77
C VAL A 58 2.10 -16.52 -31.70
N LEU A 59 2.07 -15.22 -31.39
CA LEU A 59 2.41 -14.18 -32.36
C LEU A 59 3.77 -13.52 -32.17
N ARG A 60 4.49 -13.75 -31.04
CA ARG A 60 5.78 -13.08 -30.72
C ARG A 60 5.83 -11.56 -31.03
N TYR A 61 4.70 -10.90 -31.27
CA TYR A 61 4.58 -9.51 -31.70
C TYR A 61 3.85 -8.66 -30.67
N ARG A 62 4.42 -7.50 -30.31
CA ARG A 62 3.66 -6.35 -29.77
C ARG A 62 2.61 -6.00 -30.82
N THR A 63 1.35 -5.96 -30.41
CA THR A 63 0.27 -5.60 -31.31
C THR A 63 0.03 -4.08 -31.25
N GLU A 64 -0.52 -3.51 -32.33
CA GLU A 64 -0.96 -2.11 -32.38
C GLU A 64 -1.86 -1.74 -31.18
N THR A 65 -2.64 -2.69 -30.67
CA THR A 65 -3.46 -2.52 -29.47
C THR A 65 -2.62 -2.29 -28.20
N ASP A 66 -1.44 -2.88 -28.07
CA ASP A 66 -0.56 -2.71 -26.92
C ASP A 66 0.16 -1.34 -26.99
N GLU A 67 0.56 -0.89 -28.17
CA GLU A 67 1.15 0.44 -28.36
C GLU A 67 0.13 1.56 -28.07
N ARG A 68 -1.09 1.48 -28.62
CA ARG A 68 -2.17 2.44 -28.31
C ARG A 68 -2.51 2.46 -26.81
N ARG A 69 -2.45 1.32 -26.15
CA ARG A 69 -2.67 1.26 -24.71
C ARG A 69 -1.54 1.91 -23.95
N LYS A 70 -0.30 1.69 -24.36
CA LYS A 70 0.86 2.33 -23.75
C LYS A 70 0.81 3.86 -23.89
N GLU A 71 0.33 4.36 -25.02
CA GLU A 71 0.07 5.81 -25.21
C GLU A 71 -0.94 6.36 -24.20
N ARG A 72 -1.95 5.56 -23.82
CA ARG A 72 -2.96 5.95 -22.83
C ARG A 72 -2.55 5.64 -21.39
N GLN A 73 -1.51 4.85 -21.18
CA GLN A 73 -0.99 4.41 -19.88
C GLN A 73 0.52 4.71 -19.75
N PRO A 74 1.00 5.92 -20.06
CA PRO A 74 2.43 6.23 -20.07
C PRO A 74 3.08 6.03 -18.69
N ILE A 75 2.38 6.38 -17.61
CA ILE A 75 2.86 6.17 -16.24
C ILE A 75 2.72 4.71 -15.84
N GLN A 76 1.55 4.10 -16.06
CA GLN A 76 1.30 2.72 -15.65
C GLN A 76 2.21 1.73 -16.36
N SER A 77 2.60 2.02 -17.61
CA SER A 77 3.49 1.16 -18.40
C SER A 77 4.93 1.10 -17.89
N THR A 78 5.30 1.94 -16.92
CA THR A 78 6.63 1.92 -16.29
C THR A 78 6.79 0.79 -15.26
N THR A 79 5.69 0.24 -14.73
CA THR A 79 5.79 -0.89 -13.78
C THR A 79 6.07 -2.22 -14.50
N PHE A 80 6.90 -3.05 -13.88
CA PHE A 80 7.24 -4.39 -14.39
C PHE A 80 6.02 -5.32 -14.54
N ALA A 81 4.94 -5.06 -13.81
CA ALA A 81 3.70 -5.87 -13.87
C ALA A 81 2.82 -5.54 -15.08
N TRP A 82 2.98 -4.36 -15.68
CA TRP A 82 2.12 -3.89 -16.77
C TRP A 82 2.10 -4.83 -17.99
N PRO A 83 3.24 -5.35 -18.48
CA PRO A 83 3.23 -6.24 -19.66
C PRO A 83 2.39 -7.51 -19.46
N PHE A 84 2.17 -7.93 -18.21
CA PHE A 84 1.38 -9.12 -17.88
C PHE A 84 -0.10 -8.82 -17.69
N HIS A 85 -0.43 -7.60 -17.23
CA HIS A 85 -1.79 -7.20 -16.85
C HIS A 85 -2.12 -5.75 -17.18
N PRO A 86 -1.95 -5.27 -18.42
CA PRO A 86 -2.15 -3.86 -18.76
C PRO A 86 -3.59 -3.38 -18.47
N HIS A 87 -4.55 -4.30 -18.51
CA HIS A 87 -5.97 -4.01 -18.25
C HIS A 87 -6.29 -3.74 -16.77
N ALA A 88 -5.42 -4.16 -15.85
CA ALA A 88 -5.63 -3.94 -14.44
C ALA A 88 -5.35 -2.50 -13.99
N PHE A 89 -4.60 -1.77 -14.80
CA PHE A 89 -4.16 -0.41 -14.48
C PHE A 89 -5.10 0.65 -15.03
N VAL A 90 -5.09 1.82 -14.39
CA VAL A 90 -5.88 2.97 -14.85
C VAL A 90 -5.42 3.44 -16.23
N ASP A 91 -6.32 4.09 -16.93
CA ASP A 91 -6.02 4.90 -18.09
C ASP A 91 -5.58 6.29 -17.59
N ASP A 92 -4.33 6.69 -17.85
CA ASP A 92 -3.76 7.94 -17.33
C ASP A 92 -4.40 9.17 -17.98
N VAL A 93 -4.90 9.04 -19.21
CA VAL A 93 -5.61 10.13 -19.93
C VAL A 93 -6.98 10.39 -19.29
N ASP A 94 -7.71 9.32 -18.97
CA ASP A 94 -9.01 9.43 -18.30
C ASP A 94 -8.86 9.79 -16.80
N ASN A 95 -7.72 9.48 -16.21
CA ASN A 95 -7.44 9.67 -14.78
C ASN A 95 -6.12 10.42 -14.57
N PRO A 96 -6.02 11.66 -15.04
CA PRO A 96 -4.80 12.46 -14.89
C PRO A 96 -4.53 12.80 -13.43
N TYR A 97 -3.28 13.13 -13.14
CA TYR A 97 -2.84 13.83 -11.95
C TYR A 97 -1.78 14.84 -12.34
N THR A 98 -1.44 15.73 -11.43
CA THR A 98 -0.41 16.76 -11.67
C THR A 98 0.65 16.71 -10.59
N THR A 99 1.84 17.16 -10.92
CA THR A 99 2.97 17.36 -10.01
C THR A 99 3.58 18.73 -10.26
N PRO A 100 4.41 19.29 -9.36
CA PRO A 100 5.29 20.40 -9.70
C PRO A 100 6.23 19.99 -10.87
N ASP A 101 6.59 20.94 -11.73
CA ASP A 101 7.35 20.67 -12.98
C ASP A 101 8.68 19.94 -12.74
N GLU A 102 9.39 20.25 -11.66
CA GLU A 102 10.71 19.68 -11.34
C GLU A 102 10.65 18.56 -10.29
N GLN A 103 9.45 18.13 -9.87
CA GLN A 103 9.24 17.13 -8.84
C GLN A 103 8.27 16.04 -9.31
N PRO A 104 8.67 15.19 -10.24
CA PRO A 104 7.82 14.14 -10.76
C PRO A 104 7.48 13.11 -9.66
N PHE A 105 6.30 12.54 -9.76
CA PHE A 105 5.83 11.44 -8.92
C PHE A 105 5.29 10.33 -9.81
N THR A 106 5.69 9.09 -9.58
CA THR A 106 5.23 7.94 -10.37
C THR A 106 4.08 7.23 -9.67
N TRP A 107 2.85 7.60 -9.99
CA TRP A 107 1.68 7.04 -9.33
C TRP A 107 1.11 5.83 -10.07
N ILE A 108 1.48 4.62 -9.62
CA ILE A 108 1.00 3.34 -10.18
C ILE A 108 -0.32 2.94 -9.54
N ARG A 109 -1.39 2.84 -10.34
CA ARG A 109 -2.76 2.58 -9.88
C ARG A 109 -3.39 1.40 -10.58
N ALA A 110 -3.78 0.36 -9.82
CA ALA A 110 -4.70 -0.67 -10.35
C ALA A 110 -6.15 -0.24 -10.07
N ARG A 111 -7.01 -0.41 -11.07
CA ARG A 111 -8.45 -0.09 -10.98
C ARG A 111 -9.28 -1.31 -11.42
N GLN A 112 -9.43 -2.22 -10.49
CA GLN A 112 -10.17 -3.47 -10.65
C GLN A 112 -10.58 -4.03 -9.28
N VAL A 113 -11.56 -4.92 -9.25
CA VAL A 113 -11.95 -5.64 -8.04
C VAL A 113 -10.73 -6.38 -7.44
N GLY A 114 -10.46 -6.14 -6.16
CA GLY A 114 -9.28 -6.64 -5.45
C GLY A 114 -8.06 -5.74 -5.51
N GLY A 115 -8.13 -4.62 -6.28
CA GLY A 115 -7.05 -3.61 -6.34
C GLY A 115 -5.69 -4.14 -6.77
N ARG A 116 -4.62 -3.50 -6.33
CA ARG A 116 -3.22 -3.88 -6.66
C ARG A 116 -2.83 -5.29 -6.22
N THR A 117 -3.40 -5.80 -5.12
CA THR A 117 -3.10 -7.15 -4.61
C THR A 117 -3.59 -8.27 -5.51
N SER A 118 -4.55 -8.02 -6.39
CA SER A 118 -5.02 -8.98 -7.39
C SER A 118 -4.16 -9.01 -8.65
N VAL A 119 -3.28 -8.01 -8.87
CA VAL A 119 -2.35 -8.00 -10.01
C VAL A 119 -1.30 -9.10 -9.79
N LYS A 120 -1.28 -10.10 -10.67
CA LYS A 120 -0.35 -11.21 -10.57
C LYS A 120 1.08 -10.78 -10.69
N ALA A 121 2.03 -10.73 -10.77
CA ALA A 121 3.39 -10.24 -10.88
C ALA A 121 3.79 -9.23 -9.78
N HIS A 122 2.86 -8.59 -9.08
CA HIS A 122 3.24 -7.78 -7.93
C HIS A 122 3.81 -8.67 -6.81
N GLY A 123 4.90 -8.21 -6.20
CA GLY A 123 5.52 -8.86 -5.05
C GLY A 123 4.51 -9.02 -3.91
N ARG A 124 4.57 -10.16 -3.22
CA ARG A 124 3.66 -10.48 -2.12
C ARG A 124 4.49 -10.82 -0.90
N GLN A 125 5.09 -9.79 -0.33
CA GLN A 125 5.86 -9.87 0.89
C GLN A 125 5.08 -9.20 2.01
N PHE A 126 4.98 -9.88 3.15
CA PHE A 126 4.14 -9.50 4.26
C PHE A 126 4.95 -9.52 5.54
N TYR A 127 5.30 -8.34 6.02
CA TYR A 127 6.12 -8.13 7.20
C TYR A 127 5.36 -7.30 8.22
N ARG A 128 5.46 -7.66 9.50
CA ARG A 128 4.94 -6.84 10.61
C ARG A 128 5.84 -5.63 10.81
N LEU A 129 5.25 -4.51 11.18
CA LEU A 129 5.96 -3.45 11.89
C LEU A 129 6.19 -3.88 13.34
N SER A 130 7.23 -3.35 13.96
CA SER A 130 7.59 -3.60 15.36
C SER A 130 7.44 -2.33 16.20
N ASP A 131 7.60 -2.45 17.52
CA ASP A 131 7.68 -1.27 18.39
C ASP A 131 8.85 -0.37 18.02
N PHE A 132 9.90 -0.92 17.40
CA PHE A 132 10.99 -0.16 16.82
C PHE A 132 10.49 0.86 15.76
N ASN A 133 9.53 0.46 14.92
CA ASN A 133 8.92 1.34 13.90
C ASN A 133 7.85 2.24 14.53
N PHE A 134 7.03 1.72 15.45
CA PHE A 134 5.97 2.49 16.09
C PHE A 134 6.48 3.65 16.95
N LYS A 135 7.68 3.53 17.50
CA LYS A 135 8.36 4.55 18.31
C LYS A 135 9.47 5.29 17.56
N ALA A 136 9.40 5.31 16.25
CA ALA A 136 10.44 5.89 15.43
C ALA A 136 10.62 7.40 15.67
N GLY A 137 9.53 8.15 15.91
CA GLY A 137 9.58 9.58 16.20
C GLY A 137 10.35 9.91 17.47
N SER A 138 10.08 9.21 18.58
CA SER A 138 10.80 9.42 19.85
C SER A 138 12.25 8.92 19.80
N ARG A 139 12.56 7.95 18.93
CA ARG A 139 13.92 7.42 18.76
C ARG A 139 14.86 8.36 18.01
N ASP A 140 14.38 9.04 16.98
CA ASP A 140 15.24 9.85 16.11
C ASP A 140 14.85 11.33 16.06
N GLY A 141 13.77 11.72 16.75
CA GLY A 141 13.31 13.10 16.81
C GLY A 141 12.56 13.59 15.56
N HIS A 142 12.24 12.69 14.62
CA HIS A 142 11.57 13.03 13.37
C HIS A 142 10.12 12.52 13.32
N GLY A 143 9.15 13.44 13.37
CA GLY A 143 7.74 13.13 13.38
C GLY A 143 7.23 12.59 14.72
N PRO A 144 5.93 12.28 14.85
CA PRO A 144 5.36 11.68 16.03
C PRO A 144 5.54 10.15 16.03
N ASP A 145 5.37 9.55 17.21
CA ASP A 145 5.17 8.12 17.36
C ASP A 145 3.76 7.71 16.89
N TRP A 146 3.61 6.44 16.57
CA TRP A 146 2.30 5.86 16.38
C TRP A 146 1.52 5.85 17.70
N PRO A 147 0.18 6.06 17.66
CA PRO A 147 -0.65 6.06 18.87
C PRO A 147 -1.03 4.63 19.30
N LEU A 148 -0.24 3.64 18.95
CA LEU A 148 -0.41 2.23 19.25
C LEU A 148 0.94 1.50 19.28
N SER A 149 0.96 0.31 19.87
CA SER A 149 2.11 -0.57 20.00
C SER A 149 1.94 -1.86 19.18
N LEU A 150 3.01 -2.66 19.10
CA LEU A 150 2.91 -4.01 18.53
C LEU A 150 1.88 -4.86 19.29
N ALA A 151 1.82 -4.75 20.62
CA ALA A 151 0.87 -5.51 21.43
C ALA A 151 -0.60 -5.17 21.09
N ASP A 152 -0.90 -3.90 20.78
CA ASP A 152 -2.25 -3.48 20.35
C ASP A 152 -2.64 -4.04 18.98
N LEU A 153 -1.66 -4.31 18.12
CA LEU A 153 -1.91 -4.74 16.74
C LEU A 153 -1.68 -6.25 16.51
N ALA A 154 -0.94 -6.92 17.38
CA ALA A 154 -0.58 -8.33 17.22
C ALA A 154 -1.78 -9.27 17.03
N PRO A 155 -2.91 -9.18 17.76
CA PRO A 155 -4.05 -10.06 17.55
C PRO A 155 -4.67 -9.90 16.13
N HIS A 156 -4.63 -8.68 15.59
CA HIS A 156 -5.16 -8.37 14.28
C HIS A 156 -4.21 -8.79 13.15
N TYR A 157 -2.89 -8.70 13.38
CA TYR A 157 -1.90 -9.34 12.51
C TYR A 157 -2.13 -10.84 12.41
N GLU A 158 -2.28 -11.54 13.56
CA GLU A 158 -2.52 -12.97 13.58
C GLU A 158 -3.80 -13.38 12.82
N THR A 159 -4.87 -12.60 12.95
CA THR A 159 -6.12 -12.81 12.21
C THR A 159 -5.88 -12.78 10.71
N VAL A 160 -5.15 -11.78 10.23
CA VAL A 160 -4.82 -11.62 8.81
C VAL A 160 -3.90 -12.74 8.33
N GLU A 161 -2.86 -13.04 9.08
CA GLU A 161 -1.82 -14.02 8.72
C GLU A 161 -2.36 -15.44 8.63
N ARG A 162 -3.18 -15.85 9.60
CA ARG A 162 -3.87 -17.16 9.59
C ARG A 162 -4.80 -17.30 8.39
N TRP A 163 -5.55 -16.23 8.06
CA TRP A 163 -6.44 -16.23 6.90
C TRP A 163 -5.68 -16.33 5.59
N MET A 164 -4.58 -15.62 5.47
CA MET A 164 -3.77 -15.59 4.25
C MET A 164 -2.88 -16.81 4.08
N GLY A 165 -2.59 -17.54 5.15
CA GLY A 165 -1.63 -18.65 5.14
C GLY A 165 -0.21 -18.17 4.87
N ILE A 166 0.31 -17.27 5.73
CA ILE A 166 1.68 -16.74 5.57
C ILE A 166 2.67 -17.86 5.76
N ARG A 167 3.62 -17.95 4.83
CA ARG A 167 4.77 -18.86 4.85
C ARG A 167 6.03 -18.07 5.11
N GLY A 168 6.94 -18.64 5.87
CA GLY A 168 8.21 -18.04 6.29
C GLY A 168 8.75 -18.74 7.51
N ASN A 169 9.75 -18.16 8.16
CA ASN A 169 10.38 -18.73 9.34
C ASN A 169 10.29 -17.79 10.53
N ALA A 170 10.27 -18.35 11.73
CA ALA A 170 10.43 -17.61 12.95
C ALA A 170 11.94 -17.31 13.15
N ASP A 171 12.27 -16.04 13.21
CA ASP A 171 13.65 -15.54 13.26
C ASP A 171 13.94 -14.86 14.60
N GLY A 172 12.92 -14.53 15.41
CA GLY A 172 13.04 -13.95 16.76
C GLY A 172 13.66 -12.54 16.77
N LEU A 173 13.34 -11.70 15.77
CA LEU A 173 13.96 -10.38 15.63
C LEU A 173 13.07 -9.26 16.16
N ASP A 174 13.62 -8.39 17.01
CA ASP A 174 12.90 -7.22 17.54
C ASP A 174 12.50 -6.23 16.43
N THR A 175 13.31 -6.12 15.39
CA THR A 175 13.05 -5.24 14.24
C THR A 175 12.12 -5.85 13.18
N LEU A 176 11.87 -7.17 13.27
CA LEU A 176 10.98 -7.91 12.37
C LEU A 176 10.22 -9.00 13.15
N PRO A 177 9.19 -8.66 13.94
CA PRO A 177 8.45 -9.60 14.74
C PRO A 177 7.92 -10.79 13.92
N ASP A 178 7.94 -11.97 14.51
CA ASP A 178 7.49 -13.18 13.84
C ASP A 178 5.99 -13.14 13.53
N SER A 179 5.64 -13.63 12.35
CA SER A 179 4.26 -13.86 11.91
C SER A 179 3.76 -15.23 12.40
N VAL A 180 2.47 -15.47 12.29
CA VAL A 180 1.92 -16.82 12.39
C VAL A 180 2.14 -17.51 11.04
N PHE A 181 3.12 -18.41 11.00
CA PHE A 181 3.47 -19.14 9.80
C PHE A 181 2.68 -20.44 9.68
N THR A 182 2.19 -20.74 8.47
CA THR A 182 1.54 -22.02 8.14
C THR A 182 2.52 -23.05 7.61
N GLU A 183 3.64 -22.61 7.07
CA GLU A 183 4.67 -23.46 6.48
C GLU A 183 6.02 -22.73 6.53
N SER A 184 7.11 -23.45 6.82
CA SER A 184 8.47 -22.92 6.75
C SER A 184 8.99 -22.94 5.31
N ILE A 185 9.91 -22.03 5.02
CA ILE A 185 10.58 -21.93 3.72
C ILE A 185 12.06 -22.21 3.92
N PRO A 186 12.64 -23.25 3.29
CA PRO A 186 14.07 -23.50 3.36
C PRO A 186 14.84 -22.45 2.55
N MET A 187 15.99 -22.01 3.07
CA MET A 187 16.92 -21.20 2.30
C MET A 187 17.51 -22.00 1.13
N THR A 188 17.69 -21.31 0.03
CA THR A 188 18.47 -21.82 -1.11
C THR A 188 19.96 -21.73 -0.80
N PRO A 189 20.84 -22.49 -1.52
CA PRO A 189 22.29 -22.35 -1.36
C PRO A 189 22.79 -20.91 -1.56
N ALA A 190 22.17 -20.15 -2.46
CA ALA A 190 22.50 -18.75 -2.71
C ALA A 190 22.17 -17.86 -1.51
N GLU A 191 20.95 -18.02 -0.95
CA GLU A 191 20.51 -17.30 0.24
C GLU A 191 21.35 -17.65 1.46
N GLN A 192 21.71 -18.94 1.63
CA GLN A 192 22.59 -19.37 2.73
C GLN A 192 23.99 -18.75 2.60
N ARG A 193 24.56 -18.72 1.39
CA ARG A 193 25.86 -18.07 1.16
C ARG A 193 25.82 -16.57 1.47
N LEU A 194 24.76 -15.90 1.07
CA LEU A 194 24.56 -14.49 1.42
C LEU A 194 24.41 -14.30 2.94
N LYS A 195 23.63 -15.16 3.60
CA LYS A 195 23.45 -15.15 5.05
C LYS A 195 24.79 -15.28 5.77
N ASP A 196 25.56 -16.30 5.44
CA ASP A 196 26.86 -16.58 6.07
C ASP A 196 27.84 -15.41 5.89
N ALA A 197 27.82 -14.75 4.75
CA ALA A 197 28.66 -13.59 4.47
C ALA A 197 28.23 -12.36 5.26
N VAL A 198 26.94 -12.03 5.20
CA VAL A 198 26.38 -10.84 5.86
C VAL A 198 26.49 -10.97 7.38
N GLU A 199 26.10 -12.12 7.96
CA GLU A 199 26.10 -12.31 9.42
C GLU A 199 27.55 -12.45 9.99
N ARG A 200 28.51 -12.90 9.19
CA ARG A 200 29.93 -12.86 9.55
C ARG A 200 30.48 -11.43 9.55
N ARG A 201 30.14 -10.64 8.56
CA ARG A 201 30.63 -9.27 8.39
C ARG A 201 29.92 -8.28 9.34
N TRP A 202 28.63 -8.50 9.58
CA TRP A 202 27.79 -7.71 10.48
C TRP A 202 27.04 -8.63 11.45
N PRO A 203 27.67 -9.00 12.60
CA PRO A 203 27.11 -10.03 13.49
C PRO A 203 25.74 -9.70 14.11
N GLU A 204 25.36 -8.42 14.13
CA GLU A 204 24.05 -7.98 14.62
C GLU A 204 22.97 -7.92 13.52
N ARG A 205 23.30 -8.27 12.30
CA ARG A 205 22.37 -8.28 11.17
C ARG A 205 21.95 -9.72 10.86
N ARG A 206 20.77 -9.85 10.28
CA ARG A 206 20.21 -11.17 9.92
C ARG A 206 19.73 -11.14 8.48
N VAL A 207 19.95 -12.24 7.78
CA VAL A 207 19.34 -12.56 6.51
C VAL A 207 18.27 -13.61 6.73
N VAL A 208 17.03 -13.27 6.41
CA VAL A 208 15.87 -14.14 6.59
C VAL A 208 15.27 -14.53 5.26
N VAL A 209 14.52 -15.62 5.20
CA VAL A 209 13.72 -15.94 4.02
C VAL A 209 12.55 -14.99 3.90
N ARG A 210 12.05 -14.82 2.69
CA ARG A 210 10.83 -14.03 2.45
C ARG A 210 9.65 -14.53 3.31
N ARG A 211 8.78 -13.61 3.72
CA ARG A 211 7.47 -13.92 4.27
C ARG A 211 6.40 -13.65 3.22
N THR A 212 5.72 -14.69 2.75
CA THR A 212 4.87 -14.61 1.57
C THR A 212 3.56 -15.36 1.75
N ALA A 213 2.54 -14.93 1.04
CA ALA A 213 1.24 -15.59 0.98
C ALA A 213 0.59 -15.39 -0.39
N SER A 214 -0.53 -16.06 -0.61
CA SER A 214 -1.43 -15.74 -1.72
C SER A 214 -2.08 -14.36 -1.53
N ALA A 215 -2.69 -13.82 -2.59
CA ALA A 215 -3.48 -12.59 -2.45
C ALA A 215 -4.64 -12.81 -1.45
N PRO A 216 -5.01 -11.79 -0.66
CA PRO A 216 -6.14 -11.92 0.25
C PRO A 216 -7.44 -12.18 -0.53
N VAL A 217 -8.08 -13.31 -0.29
CA VAL A 217 -9.34 -13.72 -0.95
C VAL A 217 -10.50 -13.43 0.01
N THR A 218 -10.70 -12.17 0.37
CA THR A 218 -11.68 -11.76 1.38
C THR A 218 -13.06 -11.48 0.79
N LEU A 219 -13.16 -10.91 -0.39
CA LEU A 219 -14.44 -10.59 -1.03
C LEU A 219 -15.33 -11.83 -1.28
N PRO A 220 -14.82 -12.98 -1.77
CA PRO A 220 -15.63 -14.19 -1.87
C PRO A 220 -16.20 -14.67 -0.53
N ALA A 221 -15.47 -14.51 0.57
CA ALA A 221 -15.99 -14.82 1.91
C ALA A 221 -17.11 -13.86 2.32
N ALA A 222 -16.91 -12.56 2.11
CA ALA A 222 -17.94 -11.55 2.34
C ALA A 222 -19.21 -11.80 1.51
N LEU A 223 -19.08 -12.17 0.24
CA LEU A 223 -20.21 -12.52 -0.63
C LEU A 223 -20.99 -13.74 -0.13
N LYS A 224 -20.31 -14.76 0.41
CA LYS A 224 -20.95 -15.95 0.97
C LYS A 224 -21.86 -15.65 2.17
N THR A 225 -21.68 -14.55 2.87
CA THR A 225 -22.58 -14.13 3.97
C THR A 225 -23.96 -13.72 3.50
N GLY A 226 -24.14 -13.43 2.19
CA GLY A 226 -25.36 -12.85 1.62
C GLY A 226 -25.61 -11.39 2.03
N ARG A 227 -24.64 -10.73 2.68
CA ARG A 227 -24.76 -9.36 3.22
C ARG A 227 -23.92 -8.32 2.48
N LEU A 228 -23.11 -8.75 1.51
CA LEU A 228 -22.32 -7.89 0.66
C LEU A 228 -23.04 -7.54 -0.64
N THR A 229 -23.14 -6.24 -0.94
CA THR A 229 -23.40 -5.74 -2.29
C THR A 229 -22.09 -5.15 -2.83
N LEU A 230 -21.60 -5.65 -3.96
CA LEU A 230 -20.43 -5.10 -4.65
C LEU A 230 -20.90 -4.34 -5.89
N ARG A 231 -20.66 -3.04 -5.93
CA ARG A 231 -20.94 -2.18 -7.09
C ARG A 231 -19.62 -1.83 -7.78
N THR A 232 -19.38 -2.40 -8.95
CA THR A 232 -18.26 -2.08 -9.83
C THR A 232 -18.57 -0.86 -10.70
N HIS A 233 -17.57 -0.29 -11.35
CA HIS A 233 -17.69 0.92 -12.19
C HIS A 233 -18.27 2.11 -11.40
N ALA A 234 -18.07 2.15 -10.08
CA ALA A 234 -18.57 3.18 -9.17
C ALA A 234 -17.41 4.07 -8.69
N VAL A 235 -17.21 5.19 -9.37
CA VAL A 235 -16.16 6.16 -9.03
C VAL A 235 -16.68 7.07 -7.92
N ALA A 236 -16.23 6.85 -6.67
CA ALA A 236 -16.61 7.69 -5.55
C ALA A 236 -16.14 9.13 -5.79
N SER A 237 -17.06 10.09 -5.64
CA SER A 237 -16.81 11.50 -5.92
C SER A 237 -16.86 12.38 -4.68
N GLN A 238 -17.69 12.03 -3.69
CA GLN A 238 -17.84 12.82 -2.47
C GLN A 238 -18.35 11.95 -1.33
N VAL A 239 -17.82 12.16 -0.11
CA VAL A 239 -18.47 11.71 1.13
C VAL A 239 -19.59 12.69 1.47
N LEU A 240 -20.80 12.20 1.60
CA LEU A 240 -21.97 12.99 1.97
C LEU A 240 -21.96 13.26 3.47
N TYR A 241 -22.00 14.51 3.85
CA TYR A 241 -21.96 14.96 5.24
C TYR A 241 -23.20 15.78 5.59
N ASP A 242 -23.79 15.48 6.73
CA ASP A 242 -24.91 16.23 7.29
C ASP A 242 -24.44 17.14 8.43
N GLU A 243 -24.44 18.45 8.19
CA GLU A 243 -24.00 19.46 9.16
C GLU A 243 -24.86 19.51 10.44
N LYS A 244 -26.12 19.07 10.38
CA LYS A 244 -27.01 19.06 11.53
C LYS A 244 -26.66 17.97 12.53
N THR A 245 -26.28 16.81 12.02
CA THR A 245 -25.93 15.64 12.84
C THR A 245 -24.45 15.53 13.09
N GLY A 246 -23.60 16.23 12.32
CA GLY A 246 -22.14 16.09 12.37
C GLY A 246 -21.64 14.72 11.85
N ARG A 247 -22.41 14.05 10.99
CA ARG A 247 -22.13 12.68 10.57
C ARG A 247 -22.07 12.53 9.04
N ALA A 248 -21.29 11.59 8.59
CA ALA A 248 -21.36 11.12 7.21
C ALA A 248 -22.67 10.34 7.00
N THR A 249 -23.35 10.59 5.88
CA THR A 249 -24.62 9.93 5.53
C THR A 249 -24.47 8.92 4.41
N GLY A 250 -23.30 8.90 3.75
CA GLY A 250 -23.02 8.03 2.62
C GLY A 250 -21.94 8.56 1.70
N VAL A 251 -21.97 8.09 0.45
CA VAL A 251 -21.01 8.44 -0.60
C VAL A 251 -21.74 8.70 -1.90
N ALA A 252 -21.48 9.84 -2.54
CA ALA A 252 -21.84 10.08 -3.93
C ALA A 252 -20.80 9.43 -4.85
N TYR A 253 -21.27 8.82 -5.93
CA TYR A 253 -20.40 8.20 -6.92
C TYR A 253 -20.93 8.40 -8.35
N VAL A 254 -20.01 8.38 -9.29
CA VAL A 254 -20.33 8.39 -10.73
C VAL A 254 -20.22 6.97 -11.27
N ASP A 255 -21.25 6.52 -11.97
CA ASP A 255 -21.18 5.28 -12.74
C ASP A 255 -20.27 5.53 -13.94
N ALA A 256 -19.15 4.81 -14.00
CA ALA A 256 -18.08 5.05 -14.96
C ALA A 256 -18.49 4.79 -16.43
N GLU A 257 -19.52 3.98 -16.65
CA GLU A 257 -19.99 3.60 -17.98
C GLU A 257 -21.03 4.61 -18.50
N THR A 258 -21.94 5.04 -17.64
CA THR A 258 -23.06 5.92 -18.01
C THR A 258 -22.83 7.40 -17.75
N GLY A 259 -21.84 7.74 -16.92
CA GLY A 259 -21.57 9.10 -16.45
C GLY A 259 -22.62 9.65 -15.46
N LYS A 260 -23.60 8.85 -15.04
CA LYS A 260 -24.66 9.28 -14.12
C LYS A 260 -24.17 9.25 -12.66
N THR A 261 -24.58 10.25 -11.90
CA THR A 261 -24.28 10.33 -10.47
C THR A 261 -25.37 9.65 -9.64
N TYR A 262 -24.94 8.94 -8.61
CA TYR A 262 -25.79 8.24 -7.63
C TYR A 262 -25.30 8.49 -6.22
N GLU A 263 -26.15 8.21 -5.24
CA GLU A 263 -25.81 8.26 -3.83
C GLU A 263 -25.98 6.87 -3.18
N ALA A 264 -25.02 6.50 -2.35
CA ALA A 264 -25.03 5.29 -1.52
C ALA A 264 -25.09 5.73 -0.06
N HIS A 265 -26.17 5.37 0.65
CA HIS A 265 -26.37 5.77 2.04
C HIS A 265 -26.04 4.63 3.01
N GLY A 266 -25.35 4.97 4.11
CA GLY A 266 -24.97 4.03 5.16
C GLY A 266 -24.70 4.72 6.49
N ARG A 267 -24.83 3.96 7.57
CA ARG A 267 -24.57 4.46 8.94
C ARG A 267 -23.09 4.72 9.19
N ILE A 268 -22.23 3.94 8.56
CA ILE A 268 -20.76 4.04 8.63
C ILE A 268 -20.21 4.20 7.22
N VAL A 269 -19.18 5.04 7.06
CA VAL A 269 -18.41 5.18 5.83
C VAL A 269 -16.96 4.77 6.11
N VAL A 270 -16.43 3.83 5.30
CA VAL A 270 -15.04 3.35 5.38
C VAL A 270 -14.33 3.66 4.07
N LEU A 271 -13.26 4.45 4.14
CA LEU A 271 -12.40 4.74 3.00
C LEU A 271 -11.23 3.77 2.95
N ALA A 272 -11.09 3.08 1.83
CA ALA A 272 -10.06 2.09 1.53
C ALA A 272 -9.68 2.12 0.02
N ALA A 273 -9.75 3.31 -0.58
CA ALA A 273 -9.52 3.53 -2.01
C ALA A 273 -8.04 3.60 -2.39
N GLY A 274 -7.15 3.54 -1.40
CA GLY A 274 -5.72 3.77 -1.50
C GLY A 274 -5.34 5.18 -1.08
N THR A 275 -4.11 5.34 -0.61
CA THR A 275 -3.62 6.52 0.10
C THR A 275 -4.00 7.85 -0.56
N ILE A 276 -3.67 8.02 -1.83
CA ILE A 276 -3.89 9.27 -2.54
C ILE A 276 -5.36 9.44 -2.94
N GLU A 277 -6.06 8.36 -3.36
CA GLU A 277 -7.48 8.47 -3.76
C GLU A 277 -8.41 8.73 -2.57
N SER A 278 -8.18 8.09 -1.40
CA SER A 278 -8.96 8.39 -0.18
C SER A 278 -8.75 9.83 0.28
N THR A 279 -7.54 10.32 0.19
CA THR A 279 -7.21 11.72 0.49
C THR A 279 -7.86 12.68 -0.50
N ARG A 280 -7.78 12.39 -1.80
CA ARG A 280 -8.44 13.16 -2.86
C ARG A 280 -9.94 13.25 -2.63
N LEU A 281 -10.57 12.13 -2.26
CA LEU A 281 -12.00 12.07 -1.95
C LEU A 281 -12.36 12.97 -0.77
N LEU A 282 -11.60 12.92 0.34
CA LEU A 282 -11.82 13.79 1.51
C LEU A 282 -11.61 15.27 1.19
N LEU A 283 -10.54 15.61 0.46
CA LEU A 283 -10.26 16.99 0.03
C LEU A 283 -11.37 17.55 -0.90
N HIS A 284 -12.01 16.69 -1.70
CA HIS A 284 -13.11 17.09 -2.57
C HIS A 284 -14.46 17.14 -1.83
N SER A 285 -14.60 16.48 -0.67
CA SER A 285 -15.81 16.45 0.15
C SER A 285 -15.90 17.68 1.04
N ARG A 286 -16.12 18.84 0.41
CA ARG A 286 -16.18 20.15 1.11
C ARG A 286 -17.60 20.48 1.56
N SER A 287 -17.70 21.24 2.67
CA SER A 287 -18.93 21.85 3.15
C SER A 287 -18.62 23.18 3.83
N SER A 288 -19.64 23.88 4.34
CA SER A 288 -19.43 25.09 5.12
C SER A 288 -18.64 24.83 6.41
N ALA A 289 -18.80 23.66 7.02
CA ALA A 289 -18.06 23.23 8.21
C ALA A 289 -16.61 22.77 7.88
N PHE A 290 -16.37 22.32 6.65
CA PHE A 290 -15.08 21.79 6.19
C PHE A 290 -14.67 22.39 4.83
N PRO A 291 -14.34 23.69 4.76
CA PRO A 291 -14.03 24.36 3.49
C PRO A 291 -12.76 23.80 2.80
N ASP A 292 -11.83 23.25 3.57
CA ASP A 292 -10.55 22.70 3.09
C ASP A 292 -10.55 21.17 2.98
N GLY A 293 -11.74 20.54 2.96
CA GLY A 293 -11.93 19.10 2.88
C GLY A 293 -12.48 18.49 4.17
N LEU A 294 -13.27 17.44 4.01
CA LEU A 294 -13.91 16.74 5.13
C LEU A 294 -12.89 16.14 6.08
N ALA A 295 -13.10 16.22 7.37
CA ALA A 295 -12.21 15.73 8.42
C ALA A 295 -10.83 16.45 8.48
N ASN A 296 -10.76 17.72 8.08
CA ASN A 296 -9.51 18.48 7.99
C ASN A 296 -9.42 19.68 8.95
N THR A 297 -10.07 19.64 10.11
CA THR A 297 -9.93 20.73 11.09
C THR A 297 -8.51 20.89 11.63
N SER A 298 -7.72 19.81 11.60
CA SER A 298 -6.30 19.83 11.99
C SER A 298 -5.38 20.46 10.94
N GLY A 299 -5.83 20.62 9.68
CA GLY A 299 -4.97 21.00 8.54
C GLY A 299 -3.93 19.93 8.17
N GLN A 300 -4.08 18.68 8.65
CA GLN A 300 -3.14 17.59 8.38
C GLN A 300 -3.53 16.73 7.19
N LEU A 301 -4.76 16.82 6.70
CA LEU A 301 -5.22 16.05 5.55
C LEU A 301 -4.39 16.41 4.30
N GLY A 302 -3.91 15.40 3.65
CA GLY A 302 -3.06 15.50 2.45
C GLY A 302 -1.57 15.63 2.75
N ARG A 303 -1.15 15.95 3.98
CA ARG A 303 0.26 16.13 4.37
C ARG A 303 0.93 14.81 4.74
N ASN A 304 2.26 14.85 4.81
CA ASN A 304 3.11 13.72 5.20
C ASN A 304 3.00 12.51 4.25
N LEU A 305 2.85 12.76 2.96
CA LEU A 305 2.94 11.71 1.96
C LEU A 305 4.36 11.11 2.01
N MET A 306 4.43 9.80 2.13
CA MET A 306 5.66 9.02 2.10
C MET A 306 5.54 7.91 1.06
N ASP A 307 6.64 7.56 0.46
CA ASP A 307 6.88 6.29 -0.23
C ASP A 307 8.19 5.72 0.34
N HIS A 308 8.68 4.58 -0.09
CA HIS A 308 10.04 4.16 0.21
C HIS A 308 11.04 4.85 -0.74
N THR A 309 12.24 5.14 -0.25
CA THR A 309 13.36 5.28 -1.17
C THR A 309 13.55 3.95 -1.88
N TYR A 310 13.70 3.97 -3.17
CA TYR A 310 13.71 2.77 -3.99
C TYR A 310 14.83 2.82 -5.02
N LEU A 311 15.67 1.79 -5.00
CA LEU A 311 16.81 1.66 -5.90
C LEU A 311 16.67 0.38 -6.71
N LEU A 312 16.82 0.49 -8.01
CA LEU A 312 16.82 -0.61 -8.96
C LEU A 312 18.16 -0.68 -9.68
N GLY A 313 18.58 -1.92 -10.03
CA GLY A 313 19.80 -2.12 -10.81
C GLY A 313 21.06 -2.23 -9.97
N LEU A 314 20.96 -2.82 -8.77
CA LEU A 314 22.08 -3.38 -8.02
C LEU A 314 22.08 -4.90 -8.31
N GLU A 315 22.90 -5.34 -9.25
CA GLU A 315 22.86 -6.67 -9.84
C GLU A 315 24.21 -7.35 -9.73
N ALA A 316 24.19 -8.64 -9.41
CA ALA A 316 25.40 -9.45 -9.34
C ALA A 316 25.17 -10.87 -9.83
N ARG A 317 26.25 -11.50 -10.26
CA ARG A 317 26.30 -12.93 -10.57
C ARG A 317 26.80 -13.71 -9.37
N MET A 318 26.07 -14.73 -8.97
CA MET A 318 26.33 -15.47 -7.73
C MET A 318 27.50 -16.47 -7.84
N ASN A 319 27.94 -16.82 -9.05
CA ASN A 319 29.05 -17.79 -9.31
C ASN A 319 28.80 -19.13 -8.59
N LEU A 320 27.59 -19.63 -8.64
CA LEU A 320 27.21 -20.91 -8.03
C LEU A 320 27.39 -22.06 -9.03
N PRO A 321 27.73 -23.27 -8.54
CA PRO A 321 27.67 -24.48 -9.34
C PRO A 321 26.29 -24.68 -9.98
N ALA A 322 26.24 -25.27 -11.17
CA ALA A 322 24.99 -25.41 -11.94
C ALA A 322 23.89 -26.16 -11.17
N GLU A 323 24.24 -27.12 -10.32
CA GLU A 323 23.34 -27.87 -9.45
C GLU A 323 22.71 -27.02 -8.35
N HIS A 324 23.31 -25.87 -8.05
CA HIS A 324 22.78 -24.90 -7.06
C HIS A 324 21.99 -23.76 -7.71
N GLN A 325 21.97 -23.68 -9.02
CA GLN A 325 21.20 -22.68 -9.74
C GLN A 325 19.74 -23.13 -9.89
N ARG A 326 18.82 -22.34 -9.42
CA ARG A 326 17.38 -22.61 -9.56
C ARG A 326 16.78 -21.76 -10.67
N ALA A 327 15.97 -22.38 -11.52
CA ALA A 327 15.17 -21.67 -12.51
C ALA A 327 14.02 -20.86 -11.87
N GLU A 328 13.64 -21.19 -10.62
CA GLU A 328 12.59 -20.50 -9.89
C GLU A 328 13.19 -19.34 -9.09
N GLN A 329 12.46 -18.22 -9.08
CA GLN A 329 12.83 -17.05 -8.30
C GLN A 329 12.71 -17.35 -6.80
N SER A 330 13.77 -17.07 -6.04
CA SER A 330 13.74 -17.07 -4.59
C SER A 330 14.05 -15.68 -4.03
N TRP A 331 13.74 -15.45 -2.76
CA TRP A 331 13.85 -14.11 -2.17
C TRP A 331 14.30 -14.21 -0.72
N ALA A 332 15.37 -13.48 -0.41
CA ALA A 332 15.77 -13.21 0.96
C ALA A 332 15.41 -11.77 1.35
N TYR A 333 15.41 -11.52 2.64
CA TYR A 333 15.20 -10.18 3.20
C TYR A 333 16.19 -9.90 4.31
N ILE A 334 16.76 -8.71 4.31
CA ILE A 334 17.61 -8.18 5.37
C ILE A 334 16.84 -7.03 5.99
N PRO A 335 16.23 -7.22 7.17
CA PRO A 335 15.41 -6.17 7.80
C PRO A 335 16.32 -5.12 8.43
N GLN A 336 15.83 -3.89 8.53
CA GLN A 336 16.40 -2.74 9.24
C GLN A 336 17.94 -2.80 9.39
N PHE A 337 18.64 -2.41 8.34
CA PHE A 337 20.10 -2.61 8.31
C PHE A 337 20.88 -1.56 9.13
N ARG A 338 20.42 -0.30 9.15
CA ARG A 338 21.09 0.81 9.85
C ARG A 338 20.26 1.35 11.00
N ASN A 339 20.94 2.06 11.91
CA ASN A 339 20.34 2.77 13.06
C ASN A 339 19.52 1.84 13.98
N VAL A 340 20.02 0.62 14.25
CA VAL A 340 19.40 -0.35 15.17
C VAL A 340 19.96 -0.16 16.58
N SER A 341 21.24 -0.48 16.79
CA SER A 341 21.93 -0.43 18.08
C SER A 341 23.21 0.41 18.05
N GLU A 342 23.72 0.66 16.84
CA GLU A 342 24.92 1.47 16.61
C GLU A 342 24.67 2.96 16.81
N SER A 343 25.76 3.73 16.93
CA SER A 343 25.71 5.19 16.90
C SER A 343 25.01 5.65 15.62
N ALA A 344 24.18 6.67 15.75
CA ALA A 344 23.43 7.22 14.62
C ALA A 344 24.38 7.56 13.45
N HIS A 345 24.00 7.10 12.26
CA HIS A 345 24.59 7.57 11.00
C HIS A 345 24.22 9.06 10.78
N ASP A 346 24.77 9.66 9.77
CA ASP A 346 24.44 11.04 9.38
C ASP A 346 23.08 11.18 8.69
N PHE A 347 22.23 10.15 8.85
CA PHE A 347 20.82 10.11 8.43
C PHE A 347 19.96 9.42 9.49
N ALA A 348 18.69 9.78 9.56
CA ALA A 348 17.65 9.18 10.39
C ALA A 348 16.99 7.98 9.69
N ARG A 349 16.24 7.17 10.44
CA ARG A 349 15.57 5.94 9.97
C ARG A 349 16.58 4.87 9.53
N GLY A 350 16.25 4.17 8.46
CA GLY A 350 17.09 3.12 7.89
C GLY A 350 16.41 2.42 6.73
N TYR A 351 17.01 1.35 6.30
CA TYR A 351 16.54 0.58 5.16
C TYR A 351 16.59 -0.92 5.42
N GLY A 352 15.72 -1.66 4.74
CA GLY A 352 15.81 -3.10 4.57
C GLY A 352 16.21 -3.43 3.13
N VAL A 353 16.76 -4.62 2.90
CA VAL A 353 17.19 -5.05 1.57
C VAL A 353 16.44 -6.32 1.17
N GLN A 354 15.68 -6.25 0.10
CA GLN A 354 15.12 -7.43 -0.55
C GLN A 354 16.10 -7.96 -1.58
N VAL A 355 16.38 -9.25 -1.55
CA VAL A 355 17.34 -9.87 -2.47
C VAL A 355 16.61 -10.94 -3.29
N PHE A 356 16.50 -10.69 -4.58
CA PHE A 356 15.84 -11.59 -5.53
C PHE A 356 16.90 -12.41 -6.27
N THR A 357 16.73 -13.73 -6.32
CA THR A 357 17.62 -14.61 -7.06
C THR A 357 16.87 -15.35 -8.15
N PHE A 358 17.50 -15.49 -9.31
CA PHE A 358 16.98 -16.23 -10.45
C PHE A 358 18.16 -16.81 -11.26
N GLY A 359 18.24 -18.14 -11.37
CA GLY A 359 19.42 -18.79 -11.96
C GLY A 359 20.67 -18.44 -11.15
N ASP A 360 21.68 -17.86 -11.80
CA ASP A 360 22.92 -17.35 -11.21
C ASP A 360 22.92 -15.84 -10.96
N GLN A 361 21.82 -15.17 -11.25
CA GLN A 361 21.64 -13.72 -11.06
C GLN A 361 21.01 -13.40 -9.72
N CYS A 362 21.44 -12.33 -9.09
CA CYS A 362 20.78 -11.74 -7.94
C CYS A 362 20.64 -10.22 -8.08
N HIS A 363 19.53 -9.71 -7.55
CA HIS A 363 19.18 -8.30 -7.55
C HIS A 363 18.95 -7.85 -6.11
N PHE A 364 19.71 -6.87 -5.67
CA PHE A 364 19.54 -6.24 -4.36
C PHE A 364 18.66 -5.00 -4.52
N VAL A 365 17.60 -4.94 -3.75
CA VAL A 365 16.63 -3.85 -3.81
C VAL A 365 16.45 -3.30 -2.40
N PRO A 366 17.18 -2.25 -2.03
CA PRO A 366 17.00 -1.57 -0.77
C PRO A 366 15.74 -0.72 -0.78
N PHE A 367 15.01 -0.77 0.33
CA PHE A 367 13.85 0.05 0.65
C PHE A 367 14.14 0.86 1.90
N GLY A 368 14.30 2.16 1.76
CA GLY A 368 14.54 3.05 2.88
C GLY A 368 13.26 3.77 3.32
N GLU A 369 13.12 3.99 4.60
CA GLU A 369 12.00 4.72 5.17
C GLU A 369 12.18 6.23 5.00
N MET A 370 11.27 6.88 4.27
CA MET A 370 11.21 8.33 4.19
C MET A 370 10.76 8.93 5.52
N VAL A 371 11.39 10.04 5.94
CA VAL A 371 10.96 10.80 7.10
C VAL A 371 9.67 11.56 6.78
N PRO A 372 8.62 11.52 7.63
CA PRO A 372 7.40 12.29 7.42
C PRO A 372 7.68 13.78 7.30
N SER A 373 7.19 14.43 6.25
CA SER A 373 7.30 15.87 6.03
C SER A 373 5.96 16.46 5.62
N GLY A 374 5.56 17.57 6.25
CA GLY A 374 4.35 18.29 5.89
C GLY A 374 4.39 18.94 4.50
N ASP A 375 5.59 19.04 3.90
CA ASP A 375 5.78 19.57 2.55
C ASP A 375 5.47 18.51 1.48
N ASN A 376 5.72 17.24 1.78
CA ASN A 376 5.28 16.12 0.94
C ASN A 376 3.77 15.95 1.11
N ARG A 377 2.98 16.28 0.07
CA ARG A 377 1.53 16.40 0.21
C ARG A 377 0.74 16.11 -1.05
N VAL A 378 -0.51 15.80 -0.84
CA VAL A 378 -1.55 15.70 -1.87
C VAL A 378 -2.53 16.85 -1.68
N THR A 379 -2.80 17.58 -2.75
CA THR A 379 -3.85 18.60 -2.84
C THR A 379 -4.74 18.32 -4.06
N LEU A 380 -5.71 19.18 -4.33
CA LEU A 380 -6.50 19.09 -5.56
C LEU A 380 -5.97 20.07 -6.61
N SER A 381 -5.85 19.60 -7.84
CA SER A 381 -5.59 20.47 -8.98
C SER A 381 -6.74 21.46 -9.18
N THR A 382 -6.42 22.72 -9.45
CA THR A 382 -7.40 23.79 -9.73
C THR A 382 -7.79 23.83 -11.21
N THR A 383 -7.03 23.19 -12.07
CA THR A 383 -7.18 23.28 -13.54
C THR A 383 -7.49 21.94 -14.21
N VAL A 384 -7.00 20.84 -13.65
CA VAL A 384 -7.14 19.50 -14.23
C VAL A 384 -8.22 18.70 -13.50
N LYS A 385 -9.08 18.05 -14.26
CA LYS A 385 -10.12 17.12 -13.79
C LYS A 385 -10.00 15.80 -14.51
N ASP A 386 -10.48 14.74 -13.86
CA ASP A 386 -10.61 13.44 -14.50
C ASP A 386 -11.81 13.41 -15.47
N ARG A 387 -11.97 12.29 -16.18
CA ARG A 387 -13.04 12.07 -17.15
C ARG A 387 -14.45 12.31 -16.55
N TRP A 388 -14.63 12.15 -15.27
CA TRP A 388 -15.93 12.31 -14.58
C TRP A 388 -16.11 13.70 -13.98
N GLY A 389 -15.20 14.62 -14.24
CA GLY A 389 -15.27 16.00 -13.79
C GLY A 389 -14.79 16.22 -12.36
N ILE A 390 -14.21 15.22 -11.70
CA ILE A 390 -13.67 15.31 -10.34
C ILE A 390 -12.28 15.94 -10.43
N PRO A 391 -11.94 16.96 -9.60
CA PRO A 391 -10.60 17.54 -9.58
C PRO A 391 -9.51 16.49 -9.42
N ALA A 392 -8.47 16.54 -10.25
CA ALA A 392 -7.35 15.62 -10.19
C ALA A 392 -6.52 15.83 -8.92
N ALA A 393 -5.82 14.80 -8.47
CA ALA A 393 -4.82 14.96 -7.42
C ALA A 393 -3.64 15.81 -7.95
N HIS A 394 -3.14 16.73 -7.12
CA HIS A 394 -1.84 17.37 -7.29
C HIS A 394 -0.91 16.84 -6.22
N ILE A 395 0.17 16.18 -6.64
CA ILE A 395 1.09 15.45 -5.77
C ILE A 395 2.42 16.18 -5.74
N ASP A 396 2.76 16.73 -4.60
CA ASP A 396 4.04 17.38 -4.32
C ASP A 396 4.81 16.48 -3.33
N CYS A 397 5.78 15.72 -3.84
CA CYS A 397 6.54 14.77 -3.03
C CYS A 397 7.96 14.65 -3.58
N LYS A 398 8.93 14.83 -2.70
CA LYS A 398 10.36 14.75 -3.03
C LYS A 398 11.14 14.00 -1.97
N HIS A 399 12.24 13.42 -2.38
CA HIS A 399 13.23 12.90 -1.44
C HIS A 399 13.95 14.05 -0.73
N SER A 400 14.18 13.86 0.56
CA SER A 400 14.96 14.78 1.39
C SER A 400 16.47 14.49 1.29
N ASP A 401 17.30 15.39 1.82
CA ASP A 401 18.74 15.12 1.97
C ASP A 401 19.02 13.88 2.82
N ASN A 402 18.16 13.63 3.82
CA ASN A 402 18.20 12.41 4.63
C ASN A 402 18.06 11.15 3.76
N ASP A 403 17.08 11.15 2.86
CA ASP A 403 16.79 10.02 1.97
C ASP A 403 17.94 9.79 0.98
N VAL A 404 18.53 10.86 0.48
CA VAL A 404 19.70 10.78 -0.41
C VAL A 404 20.91 10.19 0.30
N LYS A 405 21.20 10.61 1.53
CA LYS A 405 22.33 10.07 2.33
C LYS A 405 22.11 8.59 2.65
N MET A 406 20.91 8.24 3.11
CA MET A 406 20.52 6.86 3.40
C MET A 406 20.66 5.97 2.16
N SER A 407 20.26 6.46 1.00
CA SER A 407 20.34 5.70 -0.25
C SER A 407 21.79 5.48 -0.72
N ARG A 408 22.67 6.45 -0.52
CA ARG A 408 24.10 6.29 -0.81
C ARG A 408 24.74 5.22 0.08
N ASP A 409 24.43 5.22 1.39
CA ASP A 409 24.87 4.17 2.30
C ASP A 409 24.31 2.79 1.88
N ALA A 410 23.04 2.72 1.48
CA ALA A 410 22.42 1.48 1.03
C ALA A 410 23.11 0.91 -0.23
N VAL A 411 23.46 1.75 -1.20
CA VAL A 411 24.21 1.31 -2.39
C VAL A 411 25.58 0.75 -2.01
N ALA A 412 26.35 1.50 -1.21
CA ALA A 412 27.68 1.07 -0.78
C ALA A 412 27.63 -0.24 0.01
N THR A 413 26.67 -0.35 0.91
CA THR A 413 26.45 -1.55 1.72
C THR A 413 26.04 -2.75 0.89
N CYS A 414 25.13 -2.60 -0.08
CA CYS A 414 24.75 -3.70 -0.98
C CYS A 414 25.93 -4.19 -1.81
N GLN A 415 26.78 -3.28 -2.30
CA GLN A 415 28.00 -3.68 -3.01
C GLN A 415 28.97 -4.46 -2.09
N GLU A 416 29.13 -4.04 -0.85
CA GLU A 416 29.95 -4.76 0.14
C GLU A 416 29.35 -6.15 0.42
N MET A 417 28.02 -6.27 0.61
CA MET A 417 27.35 -7.56 0.77
C MET A 417 27.60 -8.52 -0.40
N MET A 418 27.51 -8.02 -1.63
CA MET A 418 27.77 -8.81 -2.83
C MET A 418 29.22 -9.33 -2.85
N LYS A 419 30.19 -8.46 -2.55
CA LYS A 419 31.62 -8.83 -2.50
C LYS A 419 31.92 -9.84 -1.41
N GLU A 420 31.40 -9.61 -0.18
CA GLU A 420 31.57 -10.52 0.96
C GLU A 420 30.97 -11.92 0.70
N ALA A 421 29.86 -11.97 -0.04
CA ALA A 421 29.27 -13.22 -0.51
C ALA A 421 30.03 -13.88 -1.67
N GLY A 422 31.09 -13.24 -2.20
CA GLY A 422 31.88 -13.72 -3.33
C GLY A 422 31.08 -13.66 -4.65
N PHE A 423 30.15 -12.74 -4.76
CA PHE A 423 29.39 -12.50 -5.98
C PHE A 423 30.15 -11.52 -6.88
N THR A 424 30.01 -11.67 -8.18
CA THR A 424 30.56 -10.72 -9.15
C THR A 424 29.55 -9.60 -9.40
N VAL A 425 29.88 -8.38 -8.99
CA VAL A 425 29.04 -7.20 -9.23
C VAL A 425 28.99 -6.91 -10.73
N GLU A 426 27.81 -6.89 -11.33
CA GLU A 426 27.62 -6.68 -12.77
C GLU A 426 27.06 -5.29 -13.07
N LYS A 427 26.20 -4.78 -12.19
CA LYS A 427 25.60 -3.46 -12.37
C LYS A 427 25.43 -2.75 -11.03
N VAL A 428 25.70 -1.47 -11.03
CA VAL A 428 25.44 -0.56 -9.90
C VAL A 428 24.73 0.67 -10.42
N ASN A 429 23.50 0.86 -9.99
CA ASN A 429 22.77 2.10 -10.18
C ASN A 429 22.59 2.75 -8.81
N ASP A 430 23.11 3.98 -8.65
CA ASP A 430 23.04 4.79 -7.44
C ASP A 430 21.96 5.87 -7.52
N THR A 431 21.21 5.91 -8.61
CA THR A 431 20.14 6.88 -8.83
C THR A 431 18.85 6.44 -8.14
N LEU A 432 18.38 7.26 -7.21
CA LEU A 432 17.06 7.10 -6.60
C LEU A 432 15.96 7.11 -7.67
N SER A 433 15.06 6.16 -7.59
CA SER A 433 13.84 6.18 -8.39
C SER A 433 12.96 7.37 -8.00
N THR A 434 12.19 7.88 -8.95
CA THR A 434 11.15 8.88 -8.68
C THR A 434 10.24 8.42 -7.54
N PRO A 435 9.87 9.29 -6.57
CA PRO A 435 8.91 8.97 -5.53
C PRO A 435 7.62 8.38 -6.12
N GLY A 436 7.02 7.41 -5.43
CA GLY A 436 5.85 6.65 -5.92
C GLY A 436 6.21 5.37 -6.67
N MET A 437 7.45 5.20 -7.16
CA MET A 437 7.88 4.02 -7.90
C MET A 437 7.93 2.75 -7.01
N ALA A 438 8.16 2.88 -5.71
CA ALA A 438 8.10 1.77 -4.76
C ALA A 438 6.67 1.23 -4.58
N ILE A 439 5.65 2.01 -4.94
CA ILE A 439 4.22 1.64 -4.86
C ILE A 439 3.77 1.41 -3.40
N HIS A 440 4.37 2.12 -2.47
CA HIS A 440 4.16 2.00 -1.03
C HIS A 440 3.66 3.30 -0.40
N GLU A 441 2.84 4.07 -1.14
CA GLU A 441 2.34 5.38 -0.71
C GLU A 441 1.55 5.27 0.61
N VAL A 442 1.94 6.09 1.62
CA VAL A 442 1.30 6.14 2.95
C VAL A 442 1.28 7.58 3.52
N GLY A 443 0.52 7.83 4.59
CA GLY A 443 0.71 8.99 5.49
C GLY A 443 -0.26 10.16 5.38
N THR A 444 -1.03 10.31 4.35
CA THR A 444 -1.78 11.54 4.00
C THR A 444 -3.02 11.85 4.84
N ALA A 445 -3.45 10.94 5.71
CA ALA A 445 -4.52 11.14 6.70
C ALA A 445 -4.13 10.46 8.02
N ARG A 446 -2.91 10.78 8.49
CA ARG A 446 -2.27 10.06 9.59
C ARG A 446 -3.13 9.99 10.85
N MET A 447 -3.03 8.86 11.57
CA MET A 447 -3.58 8.71 12.91
C MET A 447 -2.70 9.39 13.95
N GLY A 448 -3.25 9.62 15.13
CA GLY A 448 -2.50 10.17 16.26
C GLY A 448 -3.33 10.20 17.54
N SER A 449 -2.69 10.59 18.65
CA SER A 449 -3.31 10.76 19.96
C SER A 449 -3.89 12.16 20.17
N ASP A 450 -3.55 13.12 19.31
CA ASP A 450 -4.01 14.51 19.40
C ASP A 450 -4.69 14.93 18.09
N ARG A 451 -5.97 15.34 18.22
CA ARG A 451 -6.78 15.83 17.10
C ARG A 451 -6.23 17.07 16.39
N LYS A 452 -5.32 17.83 17.05
CA LYS A 452 -4.71 19.01 16.44
C LYS A 452 -3.59 18.66 15.47
N THR A 453 -3.01 17.48 15.59
CA THR A 453 -1.84 17.05 14.83
C THR A 453 -2.09 15.82 13.97
N SER A 454 -3.31 15.31 13.96
CA SER A 454 -3.71 14.13 13.18
C SER A 454 -5.12 14.27 12.62
N VAL A 455 -5.44 13.47 11.60
CA VAL A 455 -6.77 13.40 10.98
C VAL A 455 -7.62 12.33 11.67
N LEU A 456 -6.97 11.24 12.07
CA LEU A 456 -7.60 10.06 12.65
C LEU A 456 -7.15 9.84 14.09
N ASN A 457 -8.05 9.28 14.89
CA ASN A 457 -7.75 8.76 16.21
C ASN A 457 -7.03 7.39 16.13
N PRO A 458 -6.61 6.80 17.26
CA PRO A 458 -5.92 5.51 17.28
C PRO A 458 -6.71 4.33 16.67
N TYR A 459 -8.02 4.47 16.42
CA TYR A 459 -8.90 3.43 15.85
C TYR A 459 -9.25 3.66 14.38
N ASN A 460 -8.45 4.42 13.64
CA ASN A 460 -8.71 4.79 12.23
C ASN A 460 -9.99 5.62 12.03
N GLN A 461 -10.61 6.13 13.10
CA GLN A 461 -11.81 6.94 13.08
C GLN A 461 -11.43 8.42 12.94
N SER A 462 -12.16 9.16 12.11
CA SER A 462 -11.99 10.61 12.02
C SER A 462 -12.29 11.28 13.36
N TRP A 463 -11.45 12.22 13.76
CA TRP A 463 -11.71 13.07 14.92
C TRP A 463 -12.94 13.98 14.76
N ASP A 464 -13.21 14.38 13.52
CA ASP A 464 -14.25 15.37 13.21
C ASP A 464 -15.59 14.74 12.84
N VAL A 465 -15.58 13.53 12.27
CA VAL A 465 -16.76 12.84 11.75
C VAL A 465 -16.81 11.43 12.34
N PRO A 466 -17.59 11.20 13.40
CA PRO A 466 -17.46 10.02 14.26
C PRO A 466 -17.81 8.68 13.59
N ASN A 467 -18.50 8.69 12.44
CA ASN A 467 -18.84 7.49 11.67
C ASN A 467 -18.07 7.37 10.34
N LEU A 468 -16.98 8.13 10.20
CA LEU A 468 -16.06 8.07 9.07
C LEU A 468 -14.74 7.43 9.51
N PHE A 469 -14.31 6.41 8.78
CA PHE A 469 -13.08 5.68 9.01
C PHE A 469 -12.20 5.64 7.76
N VAL A 470 -10.88 5.67 7.94
CA VAL A 470 -9.91 5.54 6.84
C VAL A 470 -8.91 4.45 7.21
N THR A 471 -8.87 3.37 6.43
CA THR A 471 -8.13 2.15 6.81
C THR A 471 -7.05 1.73 5.82
N ASP A 472 -6.83 2.50 4.75
CA ASP A 472 -5.73 2.28 3.82
C ASP A 472 -4.42 2.95 4.29
N GLY A 473 -3.41 3.01 3.42
CA GLY A 473 -2.10 3.55 3.77
C GLY A 473 -2.10 5.01 4.20
N SER A 474 -3.15 5.78 3.91
CA SER A 474 -3.22 7.18 4.32
C SER A 474 -3.21 7.37 5.84
N CYS A 475 -3.62 6.35 6.62
CA CYS A 475 -3.65 6.40 8.08
C CYS A 475 -2.27 6.29 8.76
N PHE A 476 -1.23 5.95 8.02
CA PHE A 476 0.11 5.71 8.57
C PHE A 476 0.74 6.97 9.16
N VAL A 477 1.53 6.78 10.21
CA VAL A 477 2.29 7.83 10.92
C VAL A 477 3.74 7.86 10.46
N SER A 478 4.32 6.66 10.29
CA SER A 478 5.64 6.38 9.72
C SER A 478 5.57 5.04 9.01
N GLN A 479 6.59 4.64 8.28
CA GLN A 479 6.46 3.51 7.36
C GLN A 479 7.26 2.27 7.79
N GLY A 480 8.48 2.46 8.34
CA GLY A 480 9.47 1.39 8.44
C GLY A 480 9.96 0.93 7.04
N PRO A 481 10.99 0.10 6.94
CA PRO A 481 11.46 -0.45 5.66
C PRO A 481 10.64 -1.66 5.17
N GLN A 482 9.56 -2.03 5.86
CA GLN A 482 8.71 -3.17 5.55
C GLN A 482 7.63 -2.80 4.53
N ASN A 483 7.22 -3.76 3.70
CA ASN A 483 6.06 -3.58 2.82
C ASN A 483 4.79 -3.28 3.66
N PRO A 484 4.01 -2.23 3.37
CA PRO A 484 2.99 -1.72 4.29
C PRO A 484 1.69 -2.53 4.31
N THR A 485 1.44 -3.40 3.32
CA THR A 485 0.14 -4.03 3.08
C THR A 485 -0.37 -4.88 4.25
N LEU A 486 0.51 -5.63 4.95
CA LEU A 486 0.10 -6.45 6.10
C LEU A 486 -0.40 -5.56 7.25
N THR A 487 0.31 -4.47 7.53
CA THR A 487 -0.07 -3.51 8.56
C THR A 487 -1.39 -2.81 8.22
N MET A 488 -1.60 -2.41 6.96
CA MET A 488 -2.88 -1.84 6.52
C MET A 488 -4.05 -2.80 6.77
N MET A 489 -3.87 -4.08 6.45
CA MET A 489 -4.91 -5.11 6.66
C MET A 489 -5.20 -5.33 8.16
N ALA A 490 -4.17 -5.41 9.00
CA ALA A 490 -4.32 -5.56 10.44
C ALA A 490 -5.02 -4.35 11.08
N LEU A 491 -4.66 -3.13 10.68
CA LEU A 491 -5.34 -1.90 11.09
C LEU A 491 -6.81 -1.90 10.66
N THR A 492 -7.11 -2.39 9.46
CA THR A 492 -8.50 -2.51 8.97
C THR A 492 -9.31 -3.48 9.83
N VAL A 493 -8.77 -4.65 10.16
CA VAL A 493 -9.43 -5.63 11.06
C VAL A 493 -9.71 -4.98 12.41
N ARG A 494 -8.70 -4.33 13.03
CA ARG A 494 -8.83 -3.63 14.29
C ARG A 494 -9.89 -2.53 14.27
N ALA A 495 -9.91 -1.73 13.20
CA ALA A 495 -10.93 -0.69 13.02
C ALA A 495 -12.34 -1.28 12.88
N CYS A 496 -12.51 -2.40 12.19
CA CYS A 496 -13.80 -3.08 12.05
C CYS A 496 -14.30 -3.64 13.40
N ASP A 497 -13.41 -4.23 14.19
CA ASP A 497 -13.75 -4.71 15.54
C ASP A 497 -14.22 -3.57 16.42
N TYR A 498 -13.54 -2.41 16.34
CA TYR A 498 -13.96 -1.18 17.03
C TYR A 498 -15.33 -0.68 16.53
N MET A 499 -15.54 -0.59 15.19
CA MET A 499 -16.83 -0.17 14.61
C MET A 499 -18.00 -1.05 15.10
N VAL A 500 -17.80 -2.36 15.10
CA VAL A 500 -18.84 -3.32 15.56
C VAL A 500 -19.13 -3.16 17.05
N GLY A 501 -18.10 -2.92 17.87
CA GLY A 501 -18.25 -2.62 19.29
C GLY A 501 -19.03 -1.32 19.55
N GLU A 502 -18.68 -0.27 18.82
CA GLU A 502 -19.36 1.04 18.91
C GLU A 502 -20.83 0.98 18.45
N LEU A 503 -21.12 0.24 17.37
CA LEU A 503 -22.50 0.00 16.91
C LEU A 503 -23.33 -0.74 17.96
N LYS A 504 -22.77 -1.82 18.56
CA LYS A 504 -23.47 -2.58 19.61
C LYS A 504 -23.75 -1.78 20.85
N SER A 505 -22.89 -0.82 21.17
CA SER A 505 -23.06 0.10 22.33
C SER A 505 -23.91 1.34 22.01
N GLY A 506 -24.37 1.50 20.77
CA GLY A 506 -25.19 2.64 20.34
C GLY A 506 -24.45 3.96 20.20
N ARG A 507 -23.11 3.95 20.16
CA ARG A 507 -22.29 5.17 19.96
C ARG A 507 -22.07 5.49 18.48
N LEU A 508 -22.20 4.52 17.57
CA LEU A 508 -22.20 4.71 16.11
C LEU A 508 -23.58 4.51 15.48
#